data_82fbe74804181527c9d3a34bbcd5c8f0
#
_entry.id   82fbe74804181527c9d3a34bbcd5c8f0
#
_cell.length_a   1.000
_cell.length_b   1.000
_cell.length_c   1.000
_cell.angle_alpha   90.00
_cell.angle_beta   90.00
_cell.angle_gamma   90.00
#
_symmetry.space_group_name_H-M   'P 1'
#
loop_
_entity.id
_entity.type
_entity.pdbx_description
1 polymer ?
#
loop_
_entity_poly.entity_id
_entity_poly.type
_entity_poly.pdbx_seq_one_letter_code
_entity_poly.pdbx_strand_id
1 'polypeptide(L)'
;MNITKLVYSILFTLFSLTVLAQEQQQKPPVNPRQAAQQVRPPQPPKIVPQQQPPQPRLNQPRQAPQQPRTTPQDTARPGQTPAQQGPQQQGQQDRVQLESADDLIGTTINGKRVNKLIGNVIFKQKETYLHADSVYQYRDSEILEAFGNVRINQADTVTMTGTKAIYDGAGRTAKMSGGVTMQDPSMTLTTPTLDYNLDSRTAVYTEGGTIVQPENRLQSQRGTYDTNTKVFTFQQNVKVFSPDYEITAQNMRYNTESKVVYFQGPTFIKGQNGDLYAEQGTYNTITKVSRFGRNAYILTPEYRLGGDDLYYDEARGYGEAKVNMTMRSLKDDVTIRGQVGRYWRDKGVAKVWGNPVMESIMDGDTLYMAADSLISREAKADGQPSMLFAFNNVKIYKSDLQGTCDSLSYNRTDSLMYMHRNPTLWSEQSQIVGDTIRIHMRNKTIDKMYIFSNSFITSEDSLQNYNQVKGRDMVAHFQDGRMRRVNVNGNGESIYFALEGDSVLTGMNRAVCSDMVLNFAENKLKSISFLVNPEAKFIPPHELQASDRRLEGFAWLEELRPDKKEVLAPRVPVKEPTPPAKAAKPTKGKASGTKSGQSKGKKPAAGAAKPTPVRQ
;
A
#
# COMPACT_ATOMS: atom_id res chain seq x y z
N MET A 1 20.09 -44.10 -4.96
CA MET A 1 20.71 -42.92 -4.35
C MET A 1 19.74 -41.75 -4.55
N ASN A 2 18.97 -41.45 -3.52
CA ASN A 2 17.73 -40.67 -3.59
C ASN A 2 17.98 -39.17 -3.80
N ILE A 3 17.34 -38.63 -4.81
CA ILE A 3 17.31 -37.22 -5.23
C ILE A 3 16.74 -36.28 -4.12
N THR A 4 16.12 -36.84 -3.10
CA THR A 4 15.54 -36.11 -1.95
C THR A 4 16.59 -35.55 -0.97
N LYS A 5 17.86 -35.97 -1.04
CA LYS A 5 18.94 -35.43 -0.17
C LYS A 5 19.71 -34.24 -0.76
N LEU A 6 19.49 -33.91 -2.03
CA LEU A 6 20.20 -32.80 -2.69
C LEU A 6 19.47 -31.45 -2.55
N VAL A 7 18.17 -31.46 -2.29
CA VAL A 7 17.37 -30.23 -2.13
C VAL A 7 17.49 -29.66 -0.70
N TYR A 8 17.82 -30.48 0.28
CA TYR A 8 18.01 -30.05 1.68
C TYR A 8 19.37 -29.39 1.97
N SER A 9 20.35 -29.52 1.06
CA SER A 9 21.68 -28.94 1.28
C SER A 9 21.88 -27.53 0.75
N ILE A 10 20.96 -27.00 -0.08
CA ILE A 10 21.09 -25.65 -0.69
C ILE A 10 20.38 -24.59 0.13
N LEU A 11 19.45 -24.96 1.02
CA LEU A 11 18.74 -24.01 1.90
C LEU A 11 19.46 -23.72 3.23
N PHE A 12 20.56 -24.43 3.52
CA PHE A 12 21.33 -24.26 4.77
C PHE A 12 22.63 -23.48 4.63
N THR A 13 23.04 -23.10 3.41
CA THR A 13 24.33 -22.43 3.15
C THR A 13 24.26 -20.92 2.91
N LEU A 14 23.09 -20.29 3.05
CA LEU A 14 22.95 -18.83 2.96
C LEU A 14 22.78 -18.11 4.30
N PHE A 15 22.93 -18.83 5.42
CA PHE A 15 22.83 -18.26 6.78
C PHE A 15 24.12 -18.32 7.60
N SER A 16 25.27 -18.67 6.96
CA SER A 16 26.54 -18.84 7.70
C SER A 16 27.75 -18.15 7.03
N LEU A 17 27.58 -16.94 6.50
CA LEU A 17 28.68 -16.18 5.89
C LEU A 17 28.78 -14.74 6.38
N THR A 18 28.54 -14.52 7.70
CA THR A 18 28.96 -13.26 8.37
C THR A 18 29.44 -13.48 9.82
N VAL A 19 29.99 -14.65 10.15
CA VAL A 19 30.72 -14.85 11.40
C VAL A 19 31.99 -15.65 11.10
N LEU A 20 32.98 -15.03 10.46
CA LEU A 20 34.36 -15.50 10.44
C LEU A 20 35.28 -14.35 9.99
N ALA A 21 35.45 -13.36 10.88
CA ALA A 21 36.63 -12.50 10.89
C ALA A 21 36.69 -11.76 12.23
N GLN A 22 37.11 -12.44 13.29
CA GLN A 22 37.86 -11.88 14.41
C GLN A 22 38.06 -12.94 15.49
N GLU A 23 38.93 -13.86 15.21
CA GLU A 23 39.61 -14.63 16.21
C GLU A 23 41.08 -14.20 16.15
N GLN A 24 41.51 -13.47 17.16
CA GLN A 24 42.80 -13.49 17.85
C GLN A 24 42.99 -12.22 18.67
N GLN A 25 42.75 -12.31 19.95
CA GLN A 25 43.70 -11.89 20.99
C GLN A 25 43.13 -12.17 22.39
N GLN A 26 43.63 -13.25 22.94
CA GLN A 26 43.50 -13.57 24.39
C GLN A 26 44.30 -12.56 25.21
N LYS A 27 43.69 -12.04 26.28
CA LYS A 27 44.38 -11.63 27.52
C LYS A 27 43.53 -12.00 28.75
N PRO A 28 44.19 -12.31 29.87
CA PRO A 28 43.65 -13.16 30.95
C PRO A 28 42.81 -12.41 31.99
N PRO A 29 42.15 -13.15 32.96
CA PRO A 29 41.11 -12.58 33.79
C PRO A 29 41.66 -11.76 34.95
N VAL A 30 41.04 -10.60 35.22
CA VAL A 30 41.29 -9.78 36.42
C VAL A 30 40.08 -9.86 37.36
N ASN A 31 40.39 -10.13 38.62
CA ASN A 31 39.59 -10.34 39.79
C ASN A 31 38.61 -9.18 40.11
N PRO A 32 37.39 -9.45 40.59
CA PRO A 32 36.42 -8.41 40.94
C PRO A 32 36.54 -7.99 42.42
N ARG A 33 37.25 -6.90 42.68
CA ARG A 33 37.10 -6.09 43.91
C ARG A 33 37.86 -4.79 43.72
N GLN A 34 37.14 -3.73 43.45
CA GLN A 34 37.36 -2.34 43.92
C GLN A 34 36.77 -1.33 42.93
N ALA A 35 35.93 -0.51 43.49
CA ALA A 35 35.65 0.88 43.18
C ALA A 35 34.18 1.18 42.82
N ALA A 36 33.38 1.26 43.88
CA ALA A 36 32.25 2.17 43.93
C ALA A 36 32.81 3.60 43.93
N GLN A 37 32.72 4.31 42.83
CA GLN A 37 32.79 5.77 42.79
C GLN A 37 31.62 6.32 42.01
N GLN A 38 30.90 7.21 42.68
CA GLN A 38 29.72 7.94 42.29
C GLN A 38 29.94 8.69 40.96
N VAL A 39 29.10 8.42 39.97
CA VAL A 39 28.94 9.31 38.84
C VAL A 39 27.55 9.94 38.93
N ARG A 40 27.53 11.26 39.15
CA ARG A 40 26.31 12.08 39.09
C ARG A 40 25.72 12.04 37.68
N PRO A 41 24.39 12.03 37.53
CA PRO A 41 23.76 12.17 36.21
C PRO A 41 23.98 13.58 35.65
N PRO A 42 24.19 13.72 34.34
CA PRO A 42 24.34 15.03 33.69
C PRO A 42 23.01 15.80 33.68
N GLN A 43 23.10 17.09 34.03
CA GLN A 43 21.98 18.03 33.96
C GLN A 43 21.56 18.26 32.52
N PRO A 44 20.26 18.49 32.20
CA PRO A 44 19.81 18.83 30.86
C PRO A 44 20.28 20.23 30.45
N PRO A 45 20.60 20.44 29.16
CA PRO A 45 21.05 21.74 28.67
C PRO A 45 19.95 22.79 28.76
N LYS A 46 20.33 24.02 29.19
CA LYS A 46 19.47 25.19 29.22
C LYS A 46 18.98 25.55 27.82
N ILE A 47 17.68 25.64 27.65
CA ILE A 47 17.03 26.13 26.43
C ILE A 47 17.26 27.66 26.34
N VAL A 48 18.00 28.08 25.31
CA VAL A 48 18.07 29.49 24.91
C VAL A 48 16.88 29.74 23.98
N PRO A 49 16.08 30.82 24.17
CA PRO A 49 14.98 31.13 23.28
C PRO A 49 15.48 31.54 21.90
N GLN A 50 15.19 30.76 20.87
CA GLN A 50 15.33 31.16 19.46
C GLN A 50 14.25 32.17 19.11
N GLN A 51 14.71 33.33 18.59
CA GLN A 51 13.86 34.36 18.00
C GLN A 51 13.07 33.78 16.79
N GLN A 52 11.78 33.99 16.79
CA GLN A 52 10.88 33.65 15.68
C GLN A 52 11.19 34.53 14.46
N PRO A 53 11.23 33.99 13.24
CA PRO A 53 11.27 34.80 12.02
C PRO A 53 9.92 35.53 11.81
N PRO A 54 9.91 36.72 11.19
CA PRO A 54 8.73 37.55 11.04
C PRO A 54 7.70 36.88 10.10
N GLN A 55 6.45 36.85 10.52
CA GLN A 55 5.31 36.40 9.73
C GLN A 55 5.01 37.35 8.57
N PRO A 56 4.66 36.86 7.37
CA PRO A 56 4.18 37.72 6.29
C PRO A 56 2.79 38.26 6.63
N ARG A 57 2.62 39.58 6.52
CA ARG A 57 1.34 40.28 6.65
C ARG A 57 0.38 39.84 5.56
N LEU A 58 -0.78 39.33 5.93
CA LEU A 58 -1.93 39.15 5.05
C LEU A 58 -2.43 40.52 4.59
N ASN A 59 -2.39 40.78 3.30
CA ASN A 59 -3.04 41.91 2.66
C ASN A 59 -4.55 41.68 2.63
N GLN A 60 -5.28 42.61 3.20
CA GLN A 60 -6.74 42.76 3.10
C GLN A 60 -7.15 43.06 1.64
N PRO A 61 -8.35 42.65 1.19
CA PRO A 61 -8.84 42.95 -0.14
C PRO A 61 -9.21 44.42 -0.28
N ARG A 62 -8.66 45.05 -1.30
CA ARG A 62 -9.05 46.42 -1.72
C ARG A 62 -10.44 46.36 -2.34
N GLN A 63 -11.32 47.23 -1.84
CA GLN A 63 -12.61 47.54 -2.40
C GLN A 63 -12.47 48.18 -3.79
N ALA A 64 -13.38 47.81 -4.70
CA ALA A 64 -13.51 48.39 -6.04
C ALA A 64 -13.98 49.86 -5.97
N PRO A 65 -13.49 50.76 -6.86
CA PRO A 65 -13.99 52.14 -6.92
C PRO A 65 -15.36 52.18 -7.60
N GLN A 66 -16.29 52.91 -6.95
CA GLN A 66 -17.57 53.24 -7.47
C GLN A 66 -17.49 54.24 -8.63
N GLN A 67 -18.25 54.03 -9.68
CA GLN A 67 -18.48 54.98 -10.77
C GLN A 67 -19.26 56.20 -10.32
N PRO A 68 -18.95 57.43 -10.77
CA PRO A 68 -19.83 58.58 -10.62
C PRO A 68 -20.84 58.60 -11.77
N ARG A 69 -22.11 58.72 -11.42
CA ARG A 69 -23.19 59.14 -12.34
C ARG A 69 -23.05 60.61 -12.66
N THR A 70 -23.11 60.93 -13.99
CA THR A 70 -23.42 62.28 -14.43
C THR A 70 -24.59 62.24 -15.40
N THR A 71 -25.59 63.04 -15.12
CA THR A 71 -26.72 63.42 -15.93
C THR A 71 -26.36 64.53 -16.93
N PRO A 72 -27.13 64.73 -18.02
CA PRO A 72 -26.71 65.45 -19.21
C PRO A 72 -27.10 66.91 -19.24
N GLN A 73 -26.37 67.72 -20.00
CA GLN A 73 -26.94 68.93 -20.60
C GLN A 73 -26.21 69.31 -21.90
N ASP A 74 -27.05 69.62 -22.88
CA ASP A 74 -26.82 70.08 -24.23
C ASP A 74 -25.88 71.26 -24.40
N THR A 75 -25.13 71.30 -25.51
CA THR A 75 -25.32 72.35 -26.55
C THR A 75 -24.41 72.08 -27.76
N ALA A 76 -24.97 72.20 -28.93
CA ALA A 76 -24.39 72.01 -30.24
C ALA A 76 -23.49 73.19 -30.70
N ARG A 77 -22.45 72.86 -31.49
CA ARG A 77 -22.13 73.47 -32.81
C ARG A 77 -20.94 72.82 -33.50
N PRO A 78 -20.84 72.93 -34.84
CA PRO A 78 -20.34 71.86 -35.70
C PRO A 78 -18.99 72.13 -36.34
N GLY A 79 -18.34 71.04 -36.83
CA GLY A 79 -17.42 71.10 -37.95
C GLY A 79 -15.95 70.97 -37.60
N GLN A 80 -15.50 69.69 -37.67
CA GLN A 80 -14.26 69.30 -38.32
C GLN A 80 -14.20 67.76 -38.38
N THR A 81 -14.17 67.24 -39.55
CA THR A 81 -14.01 65.84 -39.89
C THR A 81 -12.64 65.35 -39.43
N PRO A 82 -12.52 64.32 -38.57
CA PRO A 82 -11.26 63.63 -38.41
C PRO A 82 -11.15 62.60 -39.53
N ALA A 83 -10.05 62.63 -40.22
CA ALA A 83 -9.67 61.67 -41.25
C ALA A 83 -9.81 60.23 -40.72
N GLN A 84 -10.56 59.41 -41.42
CA GLN A 84 -10.57 57.97 -41.26
C GLN A 84 -9.14 57.43 -41.40
N GLN A 85 -8.50 57.07 -40.32
CA GLN A 85 -7.39 56.13 -40.34
C GLN A 85 -7.98 54.74 -40.56
N GLY A 86 -7.78 54.22 -41.78
CA GLY A 86 -8.24 52.90 -42.17
C GLY A 86 -7.58 51.78 -41.40
N PRO A 87 -8.22 50.57 -41.36
CA PRO A 87 -7.67 49.37 -40.71
C PRO A 87 -6.59 48.73 -41.61
N GLN A 88 -5.38 49.30 -41.66
CA GLN A 88 -4.32 48.79 -42.54
C GLN A 88 -3.08 48.23 -41.81
N GLN A 89 -3.00 48.18 -40.50
CA GLN A 89 -1.79 47.66 -39.85
C GLN A 89 -1.91 46.23 -39.28
N GLN A 90 -3.08 45.67 -39.11
CA GLN A 90 -3.22 44.29 -38.63
C GLN A 90 -2.99 43.21 -39.68
N GLY A 91 -3.31 43.46 -40.93
CA GLY A 91 -3.17 42.48 -42.04
C GLY A 91 -1.74 42.29 -42.55
N GLN A 92 -0.83 43.21 -42.29
CA GLN A 92 0.56 43.10 -42.76
C GLN A 92 1.44 42.26 -41.85
N GLN A 93 1.18 42.23 -40.52
CA GLN A 93 1.93 41.42 -39.58
C GLN A 93 1.62 39.91 -39.66
N ASP A 94 0.53 39.53 -40.29
CA ASP A 94 0.11 38.13 -40.41
C ASP A 94 0.76 37.40 -41.60
N ARG A 95 1.36 38.11 -42.54
CA ARG A 95 2.05 37.53 -43.69
C ARG A 95 3.54 37.27 -43.42
N VAL A 96 4.08 36.29 -44.12
CA VAL A 96 5.51 35.98 -44.10
C VAL A 96 6.28 37.11 -44.81
N GLN A 97 7.20 37.75 -44.10
CA GLN A 97 8.01 38.87 -44.59
C GLN A 97 9.48 38.45 -44.70
N LEU A 98 10.12 38.80 -45.79
CA LEU A 98 11.57 38.67 -45.98
C LEU A 98 12.28 39.83 -45.23
N GLU A 99 13.15 39.48 -44.27
CA GLU A 99 13.94 40.44 -43.53
C GLU A 99 15.36 40.59 -44.13
N SER A 100 15.98 39.46 -44.56
CA SER A 100 17.33 39.45 -45.10
C SER A 100 17.56 38.32 -46.10
N ALA A 101 18.37 38.56 -47.13
CA ALA A 101 19.01 37.57 -47.99
C ALA A 101 20.19 38.28 -48.69
N ASP A 102 21.26 37.54 -49.01
CA ASP A 102 22.41 38.12 -49.79
C ASP A 102 22.04 38.20 -51.28
N ASP A 103 21.42 37.17 -51.85
CA ASP A 103 20.97 37.09 -53.24
C ASP A 103 19.52 36.68 -53.38
N LEU A 104 18.80 37.25 -54.41
CA LEU A 104 17.45 36.90 -54.80
C LEU A 104 17.37 36.65 -56.30
N ILE A 105 17.02 35.46 -56.72
CA ILE A 105 16.89 35.02 -58.13
C ILE A 105 15.49 34.56 -58.40
N GLY A 106 14.79 35.23 -59.30
CA GLY A 106 13.48 34.80 -59.82
C GLY A 106 13.62 33.60 -60.76
N THR A 107 12.90 32.49 -60.52
CA THR A 107 12.93 31.30 -61.37
C THR A 107 11.55 30.64 -61.47
N THR A 108 11.42 29.64 -62.32
CA THR A 108 10.21 28.81 -62.41
C THR A 108 10.58 27.36 -62.18
N ILE A 109 9.96 26.73 -61.18
CA ILE A 109 10.16 25.32 -60.86
C ILE A 109 8.83 24.61 -60.99
N ASN A 110 8.76 23.56 -61.79
CA ASN A 110 7.53 22.79 -62.07
C ASN A 110 6.30 23.67 -62.41
N GLY A 111 6.51 24.73 -63.20
CA GLY A 111 5.45 25.65 -63.61
C GLY A 111 5.02 26.69 -62.57
N LYS A 112 5.61 26.66 -61.38
CA LYS A 112 5.34 27.62 -60.32
C LYS A 112 6.43 28.69 -60.26
N ARG A 113 6.06 29.96 -60.05
CA ARG A 113 6.99 31.07 -59.89
C ARG A 113 7.63 31.01 -58.49
N VAL A 114 8.95 30.94 -58.46
CA VAL A 114 9.72 30.78 -57.22
C VAL A 114 10.80 31.87 -57.12
N ASN A 115 10.91 32.52 -55.97
CA ASN A 115 12.08 33.28 -55.58
C ASN A 115 13.07 32.34 -54.91
N LYS A 116 14.27 32.18 -55.48
CA LYS A 116 15.38 31.50 -54.85
C LYS A 116 16.21 32.55 -54.09
N LEU A 117 16.26 32.45 -52.75
CA LEU A 117 17.06 33.32 -51.88
C LEU A 117 18.26 32.50 -51.41
N ILE A 118 19.43 33.15 -51.37
CA ILE A 118 20.70 32.50 -51.03
C ILE A 118 21.49 33.43 -50.07
N GLY A 119 22.10 32.84 -49.05
CA GLY A 119 22.95 33.48 -48.06
C GLY A 119 22.18 34.29 -47.01
N ASN A 120 22.42 33.98 -45.76
CA ASN A 120 21.87 34.66 -44.58
C ASN A 120 20.38 34.96 -44.66
N VAL A 121 19.58 33.99 -45.17
CA VAL A 121 18.16 34.20 -45.40
C VAL A 121 17.39 34.23 -44.10
N ILE A 122 16.63 35.32 -43.88
CA ILE A 122 15.78 35.49 -42.68
C ILE A 122 14.39 35.88 -43.13
N PHE A 123 13.43 35.06 -42.67
CA PHE A 123 12.00 35.37 -42.77
C PHE A 123 11.38 35.55 -41.39
N LYS A 124 10.42 36.47 -41.31
CA LYS A 124 9.64 36.78 -40.12
C LYS A 124 8.16 36.66 -40.37
N GLN A 125 7.44 36.07 -39.41
CA GLN A 125 6.00 36.11 -39.35
C GLN A 125 5.57 36.23 -37.87
N LYS A 126 4.95 37.34 -37.50
CA LYS A 126 4.67 37.68 -36.10
C LYS A 126 5.94 37.59 -35.22
N GLU A 127 5.95 36.70 -34.22
CA GLU A 127 7.07 36.45 -33.33
C GLU A 127 7.95 35.24 -33.74
N THR A 128 7.74 34.76 -34.98
CA THR A 128 8.49 33.61 -35.51
C THR A 128 9.53 34.09 -36.53
N TYR A 129 10.78 33.63 -36.33
CA TYR A 129 11.88 33.85 -37.27
C TYR A 129 12.33 32.51 -37.85
N LEU A 130 12.47 32.46 -39.18
CA LEU A 130 13.07 31.35 -39.91
C LEU A 130 14.39 31.82 -40.51
N HIS A 131 15.49 31.15 -40.15
CA HIS A 131 16.83 31.35 -40.71
C HIS A 131 17.22 30.12 -41.53
N ALA A 132 17.93 30.33 -42.68
CA ALA A 132 18.46 29.23 -43.47
C ALA A 132 19.58 29.73 -44.40
N ASP A 133 20.40 28.80 -44.92
CA ASP A 133 21.42 29.13 -45.90
C ASP A 133 20.80 29.47 -47.25
N SER A 134 19.67 28.82 -47.62
CA SER A 134 18.89 29.12 -48.81
C SER A 134 17.41 28.81 -48.66
N VAL A 135 16.54 29.54 -49.36
CA VAL A 135 15.10 29.36 -49.30
C VAL A 135 14.47 29.47 -50.73
N TYR A 136 13.58 28.55 -51.03
CA TYR A 136 12.67 28.70 -52.17
C TYR A 136 11.34 29.24 -51.68
N GLN A 137 11.00 30.47 -52.06
CA GLN A 137 9.73 31.11 -51.76
C GLN A 137 8.79 30.96 -52.95
N TYR A 138 7.69 30.24 -52.77
CA TYR A 138 6.65 30.09 -53.80
C TYR A 138 5.74 31.32 -53.81
N ARG A 139 5.75 32.10 -54.91
CA ARG A 139 5.05 33.41 -55.02
C ARG A 139 3.53 33.32 -54.95
N ASP A 140 2.98 32.20 -55.42
CA ASP A 140 1.54 31.98 -55.51
C ASP A 140 0.94 31.32 -54.22
N SER A 141 1.79 31.04 -53.24
CA SER A 141 1.42 30.50 -51.94
C SER A 141 2.41 31.03 -50.88
N GLU A 142 2.06 31.05 -49.62
CA GLU A 142 2.97 31.44 -48.50
C GLU A 142 3.87 30.27 -48.04
N ILE A 143 4.29 29.40 -49.01
CA ILE A 143 5.15 28.26 -48.73
C ILE A 143 6.61 28.64 -48.93
N LEU A 144 7.44 28.31 -47.93
CA LEU A 144 8.90 28.41 -47.95
C LEU A 144 9.51 27.02 -47.83
N GLU A 145 10.42 26.64 -48.74
CA GLU A 145 11.30 25.49 -48.56
C GLU A 145 12.69 25.97 -48.21
N ALA A 146 13.12 25.75 -46.98
CA ALA A 146 14.40 26.16 -46.42
C ALA A 146 15.39 25.01 -46.41
N PHE A 147 16.67 25.30 -46.70
CA PHE A 147 17.75 24.32 -46.79
C PHE A 147 19.03 24.86 -46.16
N GLY A 148 19.79 23.93 -45.56
CA GLY A 148 21.05 24.21 -44.88
C GLY A 148 20.82 24.98 -43.57
N ASN A 149 21.51 24.66 -42.50
CA ASN A 149 21.47 25.33 -41.21
C ASN A 149 20.12 25.96 -40.82
N VAL A 150 19.01 25.23 -41.08
CA VAL A 150 17.66 25.77 -40.86
C VAL A 150 17.40 25.90 -39.35
N ARG A 151 16.98 27.12 -38.97
CA ARG A 151 16.59 27.41 -37.57
C ARG A 151 15.26 28.17 -37.55
N ILE A 152 14.32 27.69 -36.77
CA ILE A 152 13.04 28.35 -36.49
C ILE A 152 12.99 28.70 -35.00
N ASN A 153 12.80 29.99 -34.72
CA ASN A 153 12.60 30.49 -33.34
C ASN A 153 11.19 31.03 -33.20
N GLN A 154 10.50 30.63 -32.16
CA GLN A 154 9.20 31.17 -31.81
C GLN A 154 9.25 31.86 -30.44
N ALA A 155 9.08 33.20 -30.41
CA ALA A 155 8.91 34.01 -29.22
C ALA A 155 9.95 33.70 -28.09
N ASP A 156 11.21 33.51 -28.42
CA ASP A 156 12.31 33.15 -27.53
C ASP A 156 12.07 31.94 -26.61
N THR A 157 10.95 31.22 -26.82
CA THR A 157 10.53 30.09 -25.99
C THR A 157 10.89 28.74 -26.57
N VAL A 158 10.89 28.62 -27.92
CA VAL A 158 11.19 27.37 -28.62
C VAL A 158 12.14 27.66 -29.78
N THR A 159 13.23 26.90 -29.83
CA THR A 159 14.17 26.88 -30.94
C THR A 159 14.14 25.50 -31.59
N MET A 160 13.97 25.43 -32.88
CA MET A 160 14.05 24.22 -33.68
C MET A 160 15.14 24.37 -34.74
N THR A 161 16.00 23.35 -34.88
CA THR A 161 17.09 23.30 -35.87
C THR A 161 17.01 22.02 -36.68
N GLY A 162 17.45 22.07 -37.95
CA GLY A 162 17.48 20.92 -38.85
C GLY A 162 18.16 21.28 -40.15
N THR A 163 18.25 20.36 -41.12
CA THR A 163 18.88 20.64 -42.43
C THR A 163 17.88 21.06 -43.50
N LYS A 164 16.59 20.77 -43.30
CA LYS A 164 15.52 21.14 -44.21
C LYS A 164 14.24 21.51 -43.45
N ALA A 165 13.51 22.53 -43.93
CA ALA A 165 12.16 22.81 -43.45
C ALA A 165 11.23 23.19 -44.62
N ILE A 166 9.96 22.78 -44.50
CA ILE A 166 8.85 23.30 -45.29
C ILE A 166 7.99 24.11 -44.33
N TYR A 167 7.92 25.41 -44.54
CA TYR A 167 7.13 26.33 -43.74
C TYR A 167 5.93 26.81 -44.54
N ASP A 168 4.73 26.59 -44.04
CA ASP A 168 3.48 27.08 -44.56
C ASP A 168 3.03 28.30 -43.75
N GLY A 169 3.18 29.50 -44.29
CA GLY A 169 2.81 30.74 -43.61
C GLY A 169 1.31 30.91 -43.43
N ALA A 170 0.49 30.42 -44.39
CA ALA A 170 -0.97 30.50 -44.31
C ALA A 170 -1.52 29.55 -43.23
N GLY A 171 -1.03 28.31 -43.19
CA GLY A 171 -1.40 27.30 -42.21
C GLY A 171 -0.61 27.39 -40.89
N ARG A 172 0.39 28.29 -40.82
CA ARG A 172 1.32 28.43 -39.67
C ARG A 172 1.86 27.09 -39.16
N THR A 173 2.37 26.29 -40.12
CA THR A 173 2.97 24.99 -39.81
C THR A 173 4.39 24.90 -40.35
N ALA A 174 5.25 24.18 -39.65
CA ALA A 174 6.61 23.88 -40.07
C ALA A 174 6.84 22.36 -40.02
N LYS A 175 7.26 21.80 -41.17
CA LYS A 175 7.72 20.41 -41.23
C LYS A 175 9.24 20.41 -41.40
N MET A 176 9.94 19.93 -40.37
CA MET A 176 11.41 19.90 -40.34
C MET A 176 11.92 18.47 -40.54
N SER A 177 13.12 18.34 -41.13
CA SER A 177 13.78 17.05 -41.32
C SER A 177 15.30 17.21 -41.37
N GLY A 178 15.99 16.04 -41.33
CA GLY A 178 17.46 15.99 -41.37
C GLY A 178 18.11 16.17 -39.99
N GLY A 179 17.70 15.40 -39.02
CA GLY A 179 18.26 15.44 -37.67
C GLY A 179 17.76 16.65 -36.87
N VAL A 180 16.44 16.69 -36.64
CA VAL A 180 15.81 17.83 -35.97
C VAL A 180 16.09 17.85 -34.48
N THR A 181 16.48 19.02 -33.99
CA THR A 181 16.56 19.29 -32.54
C THR A 181 15.58 20.41 -32.20
N MET A 182 14.70 20.16 -31.24
CA MET A 182 13.79 21.15 -30.66
C MET A 182 14.18 21.38 -29.22
N GLN A 183 14.39 22.62 -28.84
CA GLN A 183 14.81 23.01 -27.50
C GLN A 183 13.84 24.02 -26.90
N ASP A 184 13.43 23.79 -25.67
CA ASP A 184 12.78 24.75 -24.80
C ASP A 184 13.57 24.86 -23.48
N PRO A 185 13.26 25.81 -22.56
CA PRO A 185 14.02 25.98 -21.32
C PRO A 185 14.10 24.75 -20.42
N SER A 186 13.22 23.76 -20.62
CA SER A 186 13.08 22.59 -19.75
C SER A 186 13.62 21.29 -20.35
N MET A 187 13.85 21.24 -21.67
CA MET A 187 14.24 20.00 -22.35
C MET A 187 14.80 20.21 -23.76
N THR A 188 15.44 19.16 -24.28
CA THR A 188 15.86 19.04 -25.69
C THR A 188 15.26 17.77 -26.27
N LEU A 189 14.48 17.89 -27.35
CA LEU A 189 13.96 16.78 -28.17
C LEU A 189 14.84 16.63 -29.42
N THR A 190 15.27 15.41 -29.72
CA THR A 190 15.97 15.06 -30.97
C THR A 190 15.16 13.99 -31.70
N THR A 191 14.91 14.19 -33.01
CA THR A 191 14.11 13.31 -33.86
C THR A 191 14.54 13.42 -35.34
N PRO A 192 14.38 12.40 -36.18
CA PRO A 192 14.62 12.51 -37.61
C PRO A 192 13.75 13.58 -38.32
N THR A 193 12.46 13.63 -37.96
CA THR A 193 11.45 14.56 -38.53
C THR A 193 10.57 15.14 -37.43
N LEU A 194 10.10 16.38 -37.61
CA LEU A 194 9.23 17.10 -36.71
C LEU A 194 8.20 17.91 -37.46
N ASP A 195 6.93 17.70 -37.18
CA ASP A 195 5.84 18.56 -37.59
C ASP A 195 5.46 19.50 -36.43
N TYR A 196 5.49 20.81 -36.65
CA TYR A 196 5.20 21.82 -35.66
C TYR A 196 4.10 22.76 -36.11
N ASN A 197 3.04 22.87 -35.32
CA ASN A 197 2.01 23.88 -35.53
C ASN A 197 2.25 25.06 -34.59
N LEU A 198 2.48 26.25 -35.18
CA LEU A 198 2.89 27.45 -34.44
C LEU A 198 1.72 28.10 -33.69
N ASP A 199 0.47 27.93 -34.18
CA ASP A 199 -0.69 28.52 -33.51
C ASP A 199 -1.13 27.68 -32.29
N SER A 200 -1.25 26.35 -32.46
CA SER A 200 -1.53 25.45 -31.33
C SER A 200 -0.30 25.19 -30.47
N ARG A 201 0.90 25.56 -30.95
CA ARG A 201 2.20 25.32 -30.30
C ARG A 201 2.41 23.82 -30.00
N THR A 202 2.08 22.98 -30.96
CA THR A 202 2.14 21.52 -30.82
C THR A 202 3.20 20.93 -31.76
N ALA A 203 4.13 20.18 -31.21
CA ALA A 203 5.15 19.42 -31.92
C ALA A 203 4.74 17.94 -32.01
N VAL A 204 4.91 17.31 -33.18
CA VAL A 204 4.61 15.90 -33.41
C VAL A 204 5.79 15.23 -34.10
N TYR A 205 6.22 14.08 -33.62
CA TYR A 205 7.18 13.20 -34.26
C TYR A 205 6.64 11.78 -34.37
N THR A 206 7.02 11.06 -35.41
CA THR A 206 6.49 9.71 -35.73
C THR A 206 7.57 8.66 -36.01
N GLU A 207 8.82 9.10 -36.18
CA GLU A 207 9.95 8.25 -36.59
C GLU A 207 10.95 8.00 -35.47
N GLY A 208 10.49 8.10 -34.23
CA GLY A 208 11.32 8.00 -33.04
C GLY A 208 11.80 9.35 -32.53
N GLY A 209 11.82 9.50 -31.22
CA GLY A 209 12.30 10.71 -30.55
C GLY A 209 12.99 10.40 -29.23
N THR A 210 14.00 11.21 -28.93
CA THR A 210 14.70 11.20 -27.64
C THR A 210 14.58 12.56 -27.00
N ILE A 211 14.05 12.63 -25.78
CA ILE A 211 13.96 13.82 -24.97
C ILE A 211 14.97 13.73 -23.83
N VAL A 212 15.78 14.77 -23.70
CA VAL A 212 16.76 14.89 -22.62
C VAL A 212 16.37 16.05 -21.72
N GLN A 213 16.30 15.77 -20.43
CA GLN A 213 16.11 16.72 -19.33
C GLN A 213 17.30 16.59 -18.37
N PRO A 214 17.52 17.49 -17.42
CA PRO A 214 18.68 17.43 -16.52
C PRO A 214 18.84 16.09 -15.79
N GLU A 215 17.74 15.44 -15.41
CA GLU A 215 17.75 14.20 -14.61
C GLU A 215 17.18 12.99 -15.36
N ASN A 216 16.55 13.17 -16.53
CA ASN A 216 15.81 12.11 -17.20
C ASN A 216 16.10 12.09 -18.69
N ARG A 217 16.12 10.88 -19.25
CA ARG A 217 16.12 10.62 -20.69
C ARG A 217 14.90 9.80 -21.05
N LEU A 218 14.09 10.31 -21.98
CA LEU A 218 12.86 9.66 -22.45
C LEU A 218 13.02 9.28 -23.92
N GLN A 219 12.47 8.13 -24.30
CA GLN A 219 12.46 7.63 -25.67
C GLN A 219 11.09 7.08 -26.01
N SER A 220 10.63 7.30 -27.26
CA SER A 220 9.42 6.65 -27.79
C SER A 220 9.43 6.65 -29.32
N GLN A 221 8.62 5.79 -29.92
CA GLN A 221 8.47 5.74 -31.38
C GLN A 221 7.68 6.95 -31.91
N ARG A 222 6.66 7.37 -31.18
CA ARG A 222 5.80 8.53 -31.52
C ARG A 222 5.62 9.40 -30.30
N GLY A 223 5.49 10.71 -30.54
CA GLY A 223 5.17 11.63 -29.47
C GLY A 223 4.56 12.93 -29.97
N THR A 224 3.78 13.54 -29.08
CA THR A 224 3.20 14.86 -29.25
C THR A 224 3.59 15.69 -28.04
N TYR A 225 4.10 16.90 -28.25
CA TYR A 225 4.41 17.86 -27.19
C TYR A 225 3.60 19.13 -27.38
N ASP A 226 2.77 19.44 -26.42
CA ASP A 226 2.08 20.73 -26.31
C ASP A 226 2.92 21.66 -25.44
N THR A 227 3.52 22.68 -26.06
CA THR A 227 4.43 23.61 -25.37
C THR A 227 3.68 24.61 -24.49
N ASN A 228 2.35 24.81 -24.65
CA ASN A 228 1.53 25.65 -23.77
C ASN A 228 1.24 24.93 -22.45
N THR A 229 0.77 23.70 -22.52
CA THR A 229 0.42 22.90 -21.33
C THR A 229 1.61 22.16 -20.74
N LYS A 230 2.76 22.18 -21.43
CA LYS A 230 3.98 21.45 -21.06
C LYS A 230 3.76 19.94 -20.94
N VAL A 231 2.83 19.38 -21.74
CA VAL A 231 2.47 17.97 -21.71
C VAL A 231 3.00 17.23 -22.93
N PHE A 232 3.78 16.18 -22.67
CA PHE A 232 4.08 15.14 -23.65
C PHE A 232 3.06 14.02 -23.61
N THR A 233 2.71 13.51 -24.77
CA THR A 233 2.00 12.25 -24.96
C THR A 233 2.88 11.33 -25.79
N PHE A 234 3.33 10.23 -25.18
CA PHE A 234 4.20 9.23 -25.78
C PHE A 234 3.41 8.01 -26.19
N GLN A 235 3.75 7.42 -27.32
CA GLN A 235 3.14 6.21 -27.83
C GLN A 235 4.22 5.28 -28.41
N GLN A 236 4.02 4.00 -28.20
CA GLN A 236 4.84 2.89 -28.69
C GLN A 236 6.28 2.91 -28.15
N ASN A 237 6.63 1.82 -27.47
CA ASN A 237 7.98 1.58 -26.97
C ASN A 237 8.54 2.72 -26.10
N VAL A 238 7.71 3.21 -25.18
CA VAL A 238 8.11 4.31 -24.28
C VAL A 238 9.09 3.78 -23.26
N LYS A 239 10.25 4.45 -23.13
CA LYS A 239 11.26 4.19 -22.11
C LYS A 239 11.66 5.49 -21.44
N VAL A 240 11.75 5.47 -20.12
CA VAL A 240 12.25 6.59 -19.31
C VAL A 240 13.40 6.07 -18.47
N PHE A 241 14.52 6.75 -18.54
CA PHE A 241 15.72 6.46 -17.74
C PHE A 241 15.95 7.61 -16.78
N SER A 242 16.01 7.30 -15.51
CA SER A 242 16.37 8.20 -14.41
C SER A 242 17.44 7.53 -13.56
N PRO A 243 18.25 8.24 -12.76
CA PRO A 243 19.20 7.62 -11.84
C PRO A 243 18.55 6.62 -10.87
N ASP A 244 17.32 6.86 -10.47
CA ASP A 244 16.61 6.09 -9.44
C ASP A 244 15.69 5.00 -9.99
N TYR A 245 15.26 5.10 -11.28
CA TYR A 245 14.26 4.20 -11.85
C TYR A 245 14.32 4.13 -13.39
N GLU A 246 13.79 3.05 -13.93
CA GLU A 246 13.51 2.86 -15.34
C GLU A 246 12.01 2.60 -15.53
N ILE A 247 11.36 3.35 -16.46
CA ILE A 247 9.96 3.10 -16.82
C ILE A 247 9.90 2.52 -18.23
N THR A 248 9.09 1.48 -18.41
CA THR A 248 8.72 0.91 -19.70
C THR A 248 7.21 0.91 -19.86
N ALA A 249 6.69 1.49 -20.94
CA ALA A 249 5.26 1.59 -21.18
C ALA A 249 4.93 1.53 -22.68
N GLN A 250 3.67 1.24 -23.04
CA GLN A 250 3.17 1.39 -24.40
C GLN A 250 2.71 2.83 -24.66
N ASN A 251 1.98 3.42 -23.73
CA ASN A 251 1.50 4.79 -23.80
C ASN A 251 1.68 5.49 -22.46
N MET A 252 2.08 6.75 -22.50
CA MET A 252 2.35 7.52 -21.29
C MET A 252 2.13 9.01 -21.57
N ARG A 253 1.63 9.77 -20.60
CA ARG A 253 1.67 11.23 -20.63
C ARG A 253 2.59 11.72 -19.52
N TYR A 254 3.31 12.80 -19.80
CA TYR A 254 4.20 13.44 -18.83
C TYR A 254 4.07 14.95 -18.91
N ASN A 255 3.77 15.57 -17.79
CA ASN A 255 3.80 17.02 -17.67
C ASN A 255 5.17 17.45 -17.13
N THR A 256 5.92 18.19 -17.94
CA THR A 256 7.30 18.59 -17.62
C THR A 256 7.39 19.69 -16.58
N GLU A 257 6.31 20.41 -16.28
CA GLU A 257 6.23 21.44 -15.25
C GLU A 257 5.87 20.84 -13.89
N SER A 258 4.72 20.14 -13.80
CA SER A 258 4.29 19.49 -12.56
C SER A 258 5.08 18.22 -12.22
N LYS A 259 5.88 17.72 -13.17
CA LYS A 259 6.67 16.49 -13.05
C LYS A 259 5.83 15.24 -12.77
N VAL A 260 4.58 15.22 -13.25
CA VAL A 260 3.65 14.10 -13.10
C VAL A 260 3.61 13.25 -14.35
N VAL A 261 3.84 11.96 -14.17
CA VAL A 261 3.64 10.91 -15.18
C VAL A 261 2.23 10.34 -15.02
N TYR A 262 1.52 10.15 -16.13
CA TYR A 262 0.21 9.52 -16.21
C TYR A 262 0.32 8.23 -17.02
N PHE A 263 -0.03 7.11 -16.43
CA PHE A 263 -0.01 5.80 -17.09
C PHE A 263 -1.29 5.56 -17.86
N GLN A 264 -1.15 5.11 -19.11
CA GLN A 264 -2.25 4.85 -20.04
C GLN A 264 -2.05 3.47 -20.69
N GLY A 265 -2.13 2.42 -19.86
CA GLY A 265 -1.88 1.04 -20.25
C GLY A 265 -0.74 0.40 -19.46
N PRO A 266 -0.40 -0.87 -19.77
CA PRO A 266 0.64 -1.61 -19.07
C PRO A 266 1.94 -0.82 -18.92
N THR A 267 2.32 -0.55 -17.69
CA THR A 267 3.51 0.23 -17.34
C THR A 267 4.28 -0.49 -16.24
N PHE A 268 5.57 -0.68 -16.46
CA PHE A 268 6.52 -1.23 -15.48
C PHE A 268 7.47 -0.12 -15.05
N ILE A 269 7.67 -0.01 -13.76
CA ILE A 269 8.71 0.84 -13.16
C ILE A 269 9.66 -0.09 -12.42
N LYS A 270 10.91 -0.08 -12.80
CA LYS A 270 11.99 -0.78 -12.11
C LYS A 270 12.72 0.23 -11.24
N GLY A 271 12.62 0.09 -9.93
CA GLY A 271 13.22 1.00 -8.96
C GLY A 271 14.28 0.35 -8.11
N GLN A 272 15.07 1.15 -7.40
CA GLN A 272 16.11 0.64 -6.48
C GLN A 272 15.53 -0.14 -5.29
N ASN A 273 14.34 0.24 -4.82
CA ASN A 273 13.70 -0.34 -3.62
C ASN A 273 12.56 -1.32 -3.96
N GLY A 274 12.40 -1.67 -5.22
CA GLY A 274 11.37 -2.58 -5.70
C GLY A 274 10.77 -2.15 -7.03
N ASP A 275 10.08 -3.09 -7.66
CA ASP A 275 9.44 -2.91 -8.96
C ASP A 275 7.96 -2.60 -8.77
N LEU A 276 7.39 -1.89 -9.76
CA LEU A 276 5.99 -1.51 -9.73
C LEU A 276 5.37 -1.77 -11.10
N TYR A 277 4.16 -2.29 -11.09
CA TYR A 277 3.32 -2.45 -12.28
C TYR A 277 1.96 -1.78 -12.07
N ALA A 278 1.49 -1.11 -13.09
CA ALA A 278 0.11 -0.62 -13.13
C ALA A 278 -0.36 -0.42 -14.58
N GLU A 279 -1.66 -0.53 -14.81
CA GLU A 279 -2.28 -0.21 -16.10
C GLU A 279 -2.83 1.21 -16.15
N GLN A 280 -3.10 1.80 -15.00
CA GLN A 280 -3.56 3.18 -14.85
C GLN A 280 -2.95 3.80 -13.60
N GLY A 281 -2.70 5.10 -13.63
CA GLY A 281 -2.24 5.79 -12.44
C GLY A 281 -1.43 7.02 -12.73
N THR A 282 -0.88 7.56 -11.65
CA THR A 282 -0.01 8.72 -11.68
C THR A 282 1.21 8.48 -10.80
N TYR A 283 2.34 9.06 -11.21
CA TYR A 283 3.57 9.10 -10.43
C TYR A 283 4.19 10.50 -10.51
N ASN A 284 4.42 11.12 -9.38
CA ASN A 284 5.15 12.39 -9.32
C ASN A 284 6.63 12.11 -9.08
N THR A 285 7.47 12.49 -10.04
CA THR A 285 8.91 12.17 -10.02
C THR A 285 9.71 12.96 -8.98
N ILE A 286 9.18 14.09 -8.48
CA ILE A 286 9.80 14.89 -7.41
C ILE A 286 9.39 14.40 -6.04
N THR A 287 8.08 14.35 -5.78
CA THR A 287 7.56 13.94 -4.46
C THR A 287 7.63 12.44 -4.22
N LYS A 288 7.89 11.66 -5.27
CA LYS A 288 7.91 10.19 -5.26
C LYS A 288 6.60 9.59 -4.77
N VAL A 289 5.49 10.32 -4.94
CA VAL A 289 4.14 9.87 -4.61
C VAL A 289 3.47 9.29 -5.84
N SER A 290 2.87 8.12 -5.66
CA SER A 290 2.17 7.40 -6.71
C SER A 290 0.77 6.98 -6.28
N ARG A 291 -0.14 6.91 -7.26
CA ARG A 291 -1.45 6.31 -7.11
C ARG A 291 -1.76 5.48 -8.34
N PHE A 292 -2.06 4.21 -8.15
CA PHE A 292 -2.24 3.24 -9.22
C PHE A 292 -3.58 2.54 -9.07
N GLY A 293 -4.20 2.27 -10.20
CA GLY A 293 -5.39 1.46 -10.31
C GLY A 293 -5.22 0.35 -11.35
N ARG A 294 -6.17 -0.54 -11.39
CA ARG A 294 -6.27 -1.66 -12.33
C ARG A 294 -5.01 -2.53 -12.36
N ASN A 295 -5.10 -3.69 -11.73
CA ASN A 295 -4.05 -4.73 -11.68
C ASN A 295 -2.71 -4.23 -11.10
N ALA A 296 -2.74 -3.19 -10.27
CA ALA A 296 -1.52 -2.61 -9.74
C ALA A 296 -0.87 -3.51 -8.69
N TYR A 297 0.45 -3.59 -8.73
CA TYR A 297 1.22 -4.21 -7.65
C TYR A 297 2.59 -3.56 -7.47
N ILE A 298 3.08 -3.65 -6.25
CA ILE A 298 4.45 -3.34 -5.85
C ILE A 298 5.14 -4.67 -5.53
N LEU A 299 6.33 -4.87 -6.06
CA LEU A 299 7.17 -6.03 -5.81
C LEU A 299 8.44 -5.56 -5.13
N THR A 300 8.62 -5.94 -3.87
CA THR A 300 9.86 -5.76 -3.11
C THR A 300 10.60 -7.10 -3.00
N PRO A 301 11.83 -7.14 -2.48
CA PRO A 301 12.52 -8.42 -2.22
C PRO A 301 11.77 -9.35 -1.25
N GLU A 302 10.92 -8.79 -0.37
CA GLU A 302 10.20 -9.53 0.67
C GLU A 302 8.75 -9.82 0.31
N TYR A 303 8.08 -8.89 -0.38
CA TYR A 303 6.63 -8.93 -0.57
C TYR A 303 6.20 -8.50 -1.96
N ARG A 304 5.08 -9.08 -2.41
CA ARG A 304 4.26 -8.54 -3.48
C ARG A 304 2.96 -8.00 -2.90
N LEU A 305 2.75 -6.69 -3.00
CA LEU A 305 1.51 -6.02 -2.58
C LEU A 305 0.71 -5.63 -3.82
N GLY A 306 -0.53 -6.07 -3.93
CA GLY A 306 -1.45 -5.75 -5.03
C GLY A 306 -2.78 -5.21 -4.52
N GLY A 307 -3.52 -4.53 -5.41
CA GLY A 307 -4.86 -4.00 -5.16
C GLY A 307 -5.36 -3.17 -6.33
N ASP A 308 -6.67 -2.87 -6.33
CA ASP A 308 -7.29 -2.08 -7.41
C ASP A 308 -7.16 -0.56 -7.20
N ASP A 309 -6.88 -0.09 -5.99
CA ASP A 309 -6.48 1.28 -5.65
C ASP A 309 -5.26 1.20 -4.74
N LEU A 310 -4.11 1.53 -5.28
CA LEU A 310 -2.82 1.42 -4.63
C LEU A 310 -2.18 2.81 -4.54
N TYR A 311 -1.94 3.27 -3.32
CA TYR A 311 -1.23 4.51 -3.02
C TYR A 311 0.15 4.18 -2.42
N TYR A 312 1.18 4.86 -2.88
CA TYR A 312 2.52 4.72 -2.33
C TYR A 312 3.23 6.05 -2.24
N ASP A 313 3.74 6.36 -1.05
CA ASP A 313 4.60 7.51 -0.75
C ASP A 313 5.98 6.97 -0.40
N GLU A 314 6.89 7.00 -1.37
CA GLU A 314 8.22 6.42 -1.24
C GLU A 314 9.06 7.16 -0.18
N ALA A 315 8.93 8.48 -0.11
CA ALA A 315 9.67 9.32 0.83
C ALA A 315 9.30 9.02 2.28
N ARG A 316 8.01 8.74 2.54
CA ARG A 316 7.51 8.37 3.87
C ARG A 316 7.55 6.88 4.13
N GLY A 317 7.91 6.06 3.14
CA GLY A 317 7.83 4.61 3.23
C GLY A 317 6.41 4.11 3.58
N TYR A 318 5.36 4.79 3.09
CA TYR A 318 3.97 4.48 3.37
C TYR A 318 3.25 3.97 2.13
N GLY A 319 2.64 2.79 2.26
CA GLY A 319 1.80 2.17 1.24
C GLY A 319 0.39 1.91 1.75
N GLU A 320 -0.61 2.10 0.90
CA GLU A 320 -2.00 1.73 1.13
C GLU A 320 -2.55 1.02 -0.11
N ALA A 321 -3.14 -0.15 0.07
CA ALA A 321 -3.87 -0.88 -0.96
C ALA A 321 -5.33 -1.02 -0.53
N LYS A 322 -6.24 -0.75 -1.45
CA LYS A 322 -7.69 -0.89 -1.25
C LYS A 322 -8.29 -1.72 -2.37
N VAL A 323 -9.41 -2.33 -2.07
CA VAL A 323 -10.20 -3.17 -2.99
C VAL A 323 -9.37 -4.33 -3.53
N ASN A 324 -9.75 -5.54 -3.21
CA ASN A 324 -9.04 -6.77 -3.62
C ASN A 324 -7.56 -6.79 -3.22
N MET A 325 -7.28 -6.22 -2.04
CA MET A 325 -5.92 -6.18 -1.51
C MET A 325 -5.36 -7.59 -1.35
N THR A 326 -4.16 -7.82 -1.88
CA THR A 326 -3.41 -9.06 -1.73
C THR A 326 -1.97 -8.73 -1.35
N MET A 327 -1.49 -9.33 -0.28
CA MET A 327 -0.09 -9.26 0.15
C MET A 327 0.47 -10.67 0.21
N ARG A 328 1.50 -10.96 -0.58
CA ARG A 328 2.17 -12.25 -0.59
C ARG A 328 3.61 -12.07 -0.12
N SER A 329 3.99 -12.80 0.92
CA SER A 329 5.40 -12.96 1.31
C SER A 329 6.12 -13.80 0.26
N LEU A 330 7.32 -13.38 -0.14
CA LEU A 330 8.17 -14.14 -1.07
C LEU A 330 9.10 -15.10 -0.34
N LYS A 331 9.21 -14.97 1.00
CA LYS A 331 10.09 -15.77 1.85
C LYS A 331 9.36 -16.93 2.55
N ASP A 332 8.10 -16.72 2.96
CA ASP A 332 7.42 -17.56 3.94
C ASP A 332 6.21 -18.33 3.40
N ASP A 333 5.92 -18.31 2.10
CA ASP A 333 4.73 -18.91 1.48
C ASP A 333 3.41 -18.48 2.17
N VAL A 334 3.36 -17.23 2.61
CA VAL A 334 2.19 -16.63 3.24
C VAL A 334 1.54 -15.65 2.29
N THR A 335 0.23 -15.79 2.12
CA THR A 335 -0.60 -14.83 1.38
C THR A 335 -1.69 -14.28 2.29
N ILE A 336 -1.84 -12.96 2.35
CA ILE A 336 -2.92 -12.29 3.08
C ILE A 336 -3.80 -11.56 2.05
N ARG A 337 -5.11 -11.78 2.11
CA ARG A 337 -6.12 -11.06 1.33
C ARG A 337 -7.00 -10.25 2.27
N GLY A 338 -7.53 -9.13 1.80
CA GLY A 338 -8.44 -8.27 2.57
C GLY A 338 -8.97 -7.11 1.73
N GLN A 339 -9.76 -6.24 2.35
CA GLN A 339 -10.28 -5.05 1.66
C GLN A 339 -9.30 -3.89 1.68
N VAL A 340 -8.59 -3.71 2.78
CA VAL A 340 -7.64 -2.60 2.97
C VAL A 340 -6.38 -3.10 3.65
N GLY A 341 -5.24 -2.75 3.07
CA GLY A 341 -3.92 -2.99 3.65
C GLY A 341 -3.13 -1.69 3.74
N ARG A 342 -2.42 -1.50 4.82
CA ARG A 342 -1.45 -0.40 5.00
C ARG A 342 -0.11 -0.95 5.43
N TYR A 343 0.94 -0.34 4.90
CA TYR A 343 2.31 -0.69 5.23
C TYR A 343 3.12 0.56 5.57
N TRP A 344 3.87 0.49 6.65
CA TRP A 344 4.82 1.52 7.09
C TRP A 344 6.22 0.91 7.11
N ARG A 345 6.98 1.14 6.04
CA ARG A 345 8.34 0.61 5.88
C ARG A 345 9.25 0.95 7.07
N ASP A 346 9.24 2.22 7.49
CA ASP A 346 10.14 2.69 8.55
C ASP A 346 9.80 2.09 9.92
N LYS A 347 8.55 1.67 10.12
CA LYS A 347 8.11 0.97 11.33
C LYS A 347 8.19 -0.55 11.21
N GLY A 348 8.33 -1.09 9.99
CA GLY A 348 8.20 -2.52 9.72
C GLY A 348 6.83 -3.06 10.10
N VAL A 349 5.77 -2.26 9.94
CA VAL A 349 4.41 -2.64 10.33
C VAL A 349 3.52 -2.70 9.11
N ALA A 350 2.83 -3.83 8.94
CA ALA A 350 1.73 -3.98 8.00
C ALA A 350 0.44 -4.25 8.77
N LYS A 351 -0.67 -3.64 8.36
CA LYS A 351 -2.00 -3.88 8.91
C LYS A 351 -2.99 -4.14 7.79
N VAL A 352 -3.78 -5.20 7.93
CA VAL A 352 -4.84 -5.58 6.99
C VAL A 352 -6.15 -5.72 7.75
N TRP A 353 -7.23 -5.18 7.18
CA TRP A 353 -8.58 -5.29 7.72
C TRP A 353 -9.64 -5.31 6.61
N GLY A 354 -10.91 -5.48 7.01
CA GLY A 354 -11.99 -5.75 6.08
C GLY A 354 -11.89 -7.18 5.53
N ASN A 355 -12.26 -8.14 6.37
CA ASN A 355 -12.23 -9.59 6.11
C ASN A 355 -10.83 -10.12 5.73
N PRO A 356 -9.80 -9.85 6.52
CA PRO A 356 -8.51 -10.42 6.21
C PRO A 356 -8.52 -11.94 6.38
N VAL A 357 -7.99 -12.62 5.37
CA VAL A 357 -7.71 -14.05 5.40
C VAL A 357 -6.24 -14.25 5.09
N MET A 358 -5.56 -14.95 5.98
CA MET A 358 -4.19 -15.42 5.78
C MET A 358 -4.22 -16.87 5.31
N GLU A 359 -3.44 -17.18 4.31
CA GLU A 359 -3.13 -18.53 3.82
C GLU A 359 -1.66 -18.81 4.04
N SER A 360 -1.34 -19.93 4.65
CA SER A 360 0.06 -20.37 4.89
C SER A 360 0.18 -21.87 4.64
N ILE A 361 1.26 -22.26 3.97
CA ILE A 361 1.57 -23.68 3.79
C ILE A 361 2.24 -24.21 5.07
N MET A 362 1.60 -25.20 5.69
CA MET A 362 2.08 -25.82 6.92
C MET A 362 1.93 -27.34 6.81
N ASP A 363 3.03 -28.07 6.93
CA ASP A 363 3.06 -29.54 6.91
C ASP A 363 2.39 -30.16 5.66
N GLY A 364 2.62 -29.54 4.49
CA GLY A 364 2.08 -29.99 3.21
C GLY A 364 0.59 -29.66 2.96
N ASP A 365 -0.09 -29.05 3.93
CA ASP A 365 -1.46 -28.59 3.82
C ASP A 365 -1.56 -27.07 3.99
N THR A 366 -2.69 -26.48 3.61
CA THR A 366 -2.92 -25.04 3.74
C THR A 366 -3.68 -24.72 5.02
N LEU A 367 -3.04 -23.94 5.89
CA LEU A 367 -3.69 -23.31 7.01
C LEU A 367 -4.31 -21.99 6.57
N TYR A 368 -5.58 -21.82 6.86
CA TYR A 368 -6.35 -20.58 6.69
C TYR A 368 -6.60 -19.95 8.05
N MET A 369 -6.40 -18.65 8.17
CA MET A 369 -6.73 -17.89 9.38
C MET A 369 -7.46 -16.60 8.98
N ALA A 370 -8.62 -16.38 9.58
CA ALA A 370 -9.41 -15.16 9.42
C ALA A 370 -9.58 -14.45 10.77
N ALA A 371 -9.66 -13.12 10.74
CA ALA A 371 -9.88 -12.25 11.89
C ALA A 371 -10.56 -10.94 11.45
N ASP A 372 -10.86 -10.03 12.37
CA ASP A 372 -11.32 -8.68 11.98
C ASP A 372 -10.16 -7.81 11.49
N SER A 373 -8.95 -8.04 12.03
CA SER A 373 -7.72 -7.43 11.52
C SER A 373 -6.49 -8.29 11.78
N LEU A 374 -5.52 -8.21 10.84
CA LEU A 374 -4.20 -8.81 10.95
C LEU A 374 -3.14 -7.71 10.99
N ILE A 375 -2.17 -7.83 11.89
CA ILE A 375 -1.04 -6.91 12.00
C ILE A 375 0.25 -7.72 12.00
N SER A 376 1.14 -7.44 11.05
CA SER A 376 2.51 -7.95 11.05
C SER A 376 3.46 -6.86 11.49
N ARG A 377 4.38 -7.20 12.39
CA ARG A 377 5.49 -6.33 12.80
C ARG A 377 6.79 -7.08 12.61
N GLU A 378 7.68 -6.53 11.79
CA GLU A 378 9.00 -7.08 11.54
C GLU A 378 10.00 -6.62 12.59
N ALA A 379 10.96 -7.48 12.88
CA ALA A 379 12.13 -7.14 13.70
C ALA A 379 12.98 -6.08 12.96
N LYS A 380 13.24 -4.94 13.59
CA LYS A 380 14.10 -3.89 13.03
C LYS A 380 15.40 -3.66 13.77
N ALA A 381 15.47 -4.15 15.00
CA ALA A 381 16.66 -4.09 15.83
C ALA A 381 16.98 -5.48 16.35
N ASP A 382 18.25 -5.72 16.62
CA ASP A 382 18.69 -6.95 17.29
C ASP A 382 17.93 -7.16 18.60
N GLY A 383 17.41 -8.39 18.80
CA GLY A 383 16.65 -8.76 19.97
C GLY A 383 15.15 -8.41 19.94
N GLN A 384 14.64 -7.73 18.91
CA GLN A 384 13.20 -7.54 18.74
C GLN A 384 12.59 -8.72 17.96
N PRO A 385 11.49 -9.34 18.46
CA PRO A 385 10.86 -10.42 17.73
C PRO A 385 10.02 -9.92 16.54
N SER A 386 9.99 -10.71 15.48
CA SER A 386 8.99 -10.57 14.42
C SER A 386 7.66 -11.15 14.91
N MET A 387 6.61 -10.34 14.88
CA MET A 387 5.30 -10.68 15.43
C MET A 387 4.19 -10.63 14.38
N LEU A 388 3.26 -11.58 14.46
CA LEU A 388 1.96 -11.50 13.81
C LEU A 388 0.88 -11.44 14.88
N PHE A 389 -0.09 -10.57 14.71
CA PHE A 389 -1.26 -10.46 15.57
C PHE A 389 -2.53 -10.61 14.74
N ALA A 390 -3.48 -11.36 15.26
CA ALA A 390 -4.85 -11.42 14.76
C ALA A 390 -5.79 -10.95 15.86
N PHE A 391 -6.66 -10.00 15.55
CA PHE A 391 -7.55 -9.40 16.55
C PHE A 391 -9.00 -9.63 16.19
N ASN A 392 -9.73 -10.07 17.17
CA ASN A 392 -11.17 -10.33 17.23
C ASN A 392 -11.64 -11.39 16.24
N ASN A 393 -12.53 -12.27 16.72
CA ASN A 393 -13.18 -13.30 15.94
C ASN A 393 -12.21 -14.15 15.12
N VAL A 394 -11.10 -14.55 15.74
CA VAL A 394 -10.08 -15.36 15.07
C VAL A 394 -10.66 -16.75 14.80
N LYS A 395 -10.59 -17.19 13.55
CA LYS A 395 -10.96 -18.52 13.08
C LYS A 395 -9.82 -19.13 12.31
N ILE A 396 -9.47 -20.37 12.62
CA ILE A 396 -8.38 -21.13 12.00
C ILE A 396 -8.97 -22.39 11.40
N TYR A 397 -8.54 -22.72 10.20
CA TYR A 397 -8.88 -23.97 9.53
C TYR A 397 -7.64 -24.57 8.84
N LYS A 398 -7.36 -25.82 9.15
CA LYS A 398 -6.50 -26.75 8.44
C LYS A 398 -7.26 -28.10 8.44
N SER A 399 -6.98 -29.03 7.53
CA SER A 399 -7.78 -30.27 7.40
C SER A 399 -7.88 -31.08 8.70
N ASP A 400 -6.80 -31.13 9.48
CA ASP A 400 -6.66 -31.90 10.73
C ASP A 400 -6.72 -31.03 12.01
N LEU A 401 -6.82 -29.69 11.87
CA LEU A 401 -6.84 -28.76 13.01
C LEU A 401 -7.75 -27.57 12.70
N GLN A 402 -8.74 -27.33 13.53
CA GLN A 402 -9.57 -26.15 13.50
C GLN A 402 -9.49 -25.41 14.83
N GLY A 403 -9.78 -24.10 14.84
CA GLY A 403 -9.70 -23.35 16.08
C GLY A 403 -10.39 -22.00 16.04
N THR A 404 -10.83 -21.57 17.22
CA THR A 404 -11.38 -20.23 17.45
C THR A 404 -10.75 -19.61 18.68
N CYS A 405 -10.59 -18.27 18.68
CA CYS A 405 -10.28 -17.48 19.86
C CYS A 405 -10.64 -16.01 19.61
N ASP A 406 -10.60 -15.18 20.66
CA ASP A 406 -10.79 -13.75 20.49
C ASP A 406 -9.60 -13.12 19.75
N SER A 407 -8.38 -13.40 20.21
CA SER A 407 -7.17 -12.86 19.62
C SER A 407 -6.01 -13.85 19.66
N LEU A 408 -5.10 -13.67 18.70
CA LEU A 408 -3.92 -14.52 18.56
C LEU A 408 -2.67 -13.65 18.35
N SER A 409 -1.57 -14.05 18.98
CA SER A 409 -0.25 -13.50 18.71
C SER A 409 0.73 -14.62 18.37
N TYR A 410 1.54 -14.41 17.33
CA TYR A 410 2.56 -15.34 16.90
C TYR A 410 3.92 -14.65 16.84
N ASN A 411 4.82 -15.09 17.76
CA ASN A 411 6.22 -14.73 17.71
C ASN A 411 6.94 -15.62 16.71
N ARG A 412 7.26 -15.07 15.54
CA ARG A 412 7.91 -15.82 14.44
C ARG A 412 9.37 -16.15 14.75
N THR A 413 10.01 -15.34 15.59
CA THR A 413 11.43 -15.57 15.99
C THR A 413 11.56 -16.80 16.85
N ASP A 414 10.70 -16.94 17.88
CA ASP A 414 10.74 -18.05 18.81
C ASP A 414 9.78 -19.18 18.43
N SER A 415 9.06 -19.03 17.32
CA SER A 415 8.04 -19.98 16.86
C SER A 415 6.96 -20.28 17.92
N LEU A 416 6.56 -19.26 18.69
CA LEU A 416 5.55 -19.36 19.76
C LEU A 416 4.26 -18.64 19.35
N MET A 417 3.16 -19.39 19.32
CA MET A 417 1.81 -18.88 19.09
C MET A 417 1.04 -18.86 20.42
N TYR A 418 0.30 -17.80 20.68
CA TYR A 418 -0.59 -17.66 21.81
C TYR A 418 -2.00 -17.37 21.32
N MET A 419 -2.96 -18.17 21.77
CA MET A 419 -4.39 -17.96 21.57
C MET A 419 -4.98 -17.49 22.90
N HIS A 420 -5.67 -16.36 22.87
CA HIS A 420 -6.15 -15.67 24.07
C HIS A 420 -7.68 -15.62 24.12
N ARG A 421 -8.22 -15.64 25.35
CA ARG A 421 -9.65 -15.49 25.63
C ARG A 421 -10.49 -16.59 25.01
N ASN A 422 -10.71 -17.63 25.80
CA ASN A 422 -11.53 -18.80 25.48
C ASN A 422 -11.14 -19.48 24.15
N PRO A 423 -9.85 -19.80 23.96
CA PRO A 423 -9.43 -20.56 22.79
C PRO A 423 -10.07 -21.94 22.82
N THR A 424 -10.59 -22.35 21.68
CA THR A 424 -11.06 -23.72 21.43
C THR A 424 -10.34 -24.25 20.21
N LEU A 425 -9.77 -25.43 20.33
CA LEU A 425 -9.13 -26.16 19.24
C LEU A 425 -9.85 -27.49 19.04
N TRP A 426 -10.00 -27.90 17.80
CA TRP A 426 -10.50 -29.22 17.40
C TRP A 426 -9.43 -29.89 16.55
N SER A 427 -9.13 -31.16 16.92
CA SER A 427 -8.29 -32.05 16.12
C SER A 427 -8.97 -33.40 16.04
N GLU A 428 -9.31 -33.81 14.83
CA GLU A 428 -10.14 -35.01 14.58
C GLU A 428 -11.45 -34.96 15.40
N GLN A 429 -11.66 -35.89 16.35
CA GLN A 429 -12.83 -35.98 17.23
C GLN A 429 -12.58 -35.41 18.63
N SER A 430 -11.47 -34.70 18.79
CA SER A 430 -11.08 -34.13 20.10
C SER A 430 -11.23 -32.61 20.09
N GLN A 431 -11.75 -32.09 21.21
CA GLN A 431 -11.85 -30.67 21.52
C GLN A 431 -10.94 -30.32 22.69
N ILE A 432 -10.21 -29.23 22.58
CA ILE A 432 -9.27 -28.71 23.59
C ILE A 432 -9.66 -27.29 23.93
N VAL A 433 -9.87 -26.98 25.21
CA VAL A 433 -10.20 -25.65 25.70
C VAL A 433 -9.32 -25.27 26.91
N GLY A 434 -9.17 -23.99 27.16
CA GLY A 434 -8.49 -23.41 28.31
C GLY A 434 -8.63 -21.89 28.28
N ASP A 435 -8.13 -21.18 29.30
CA ASP A 435 -8.16 -19.71 29.31
C ASP A 435 -7.16 -19.11 28.30
N THR A 436 -6.03 -19.80 28.10
CA THR A 436 -5.00 -19.48 27.11
C THR A 436 -4.35 -20.75 26.59
N ILE A 437 -4.13 -20.82 25.29
CA ILE A 437 -3.36 -21.91 24.67
C ILE A 437 -2.09 -21.31 24.06
N ARG A 438 -0.93 -21.90 24.40
CA ARG A 438 0.36 -21.58 23.80
C ARG A 438 0.86 -22.78 22.99
N ILE A 439 1.16 -22.57 21.73
CA ILE A 439 1.65 -23.59 20.82
C ILE A 439 3.11 -23.26 20.47
N HIS A 440 4.00 -24.20 20.71
CA HIS A 440 5.38 -24.15 20.24
C HIS A 440 5.49 -24.94 18.94
N MET A 441 6.06 -24.32 17.94
CA MET A 441 6.23 -24.92 16.61
C MET A 441 7.71 -25.24 16.37
N ARG A 442 7.98 -26.35 15.71
CA ARG A 442 9.31 -26.74 15.23
C ARG A 442 9.19 -27.23 13.80
N ASN A 443 10.01 -26.67 12.91
CA ASN A 443 10.00 -27.04 11.49
C ASN A 443 8.59 -26.95 10.82
N LYS A 444 7.82 -25.91 11.17
CA LYS A 444 6.43 -25.69 10.71
C LYS A 444 5.41 -26.74 11.17
N THR A 445 5.75 -27.60 12.14
CA THR A 445 4.85 -28.55 12.78
C THR A 445 4.68 -28.20 14.26
N ILE A 446 3.60 -28.66 14.90
CA ILE A 446 3.40 -28.50 16.34
C ILE A 446 4.35 -29.45 17.08
N ASP A 447 5.18 -28.90 17.99
CA ASP A 447 6.04 -29.66 18.89
C ASP A 447 5.39 -29.86 20.25
N LYS A 448 4.88 -28.75 20.86
CA LYS A 448 4.21 -28.77 22.15
C LYS A 448 3.04 -27.78 22.19
N MET A 449 2.02 -28.17 22.92
CA MET A 449 0.89 -27.30 23.22
C MET A 449 0.73 -27.21 24.73
N TYR A 450 0.70 -26.01 25.25
CA TYR A 450 0.46 -25.72 26.65
C TYR A 450 -0.93 -25.10 26.78
N ILE A 451 -1.78 -25.71 27.59
CA ILE A 451 -3.12 -25.25 27.93
C ILE A 451 -3.07 -24.75 29.35
N PHE A 452 -3.39 -23.49 29.58
CA PHE A 452 -3.29 -22.84 30.89
C PHE A 452 -4.67 -22.54 31.46
N SER A 453 -4.84 -22.87 32.71
CA SER A 453 -6.03 -22.62 33.50
C SER A 453 -7.32 -23.20 32.90
N ASN A 454 -8.11 -23.88 33.73
CA ASN A 454 -9.36 -24.51 33.26
C ASN A 454 -9.16 -25.44 32.05
N SER A 455 -8.00 -26.13 32.00
CA SER A 455 -7.64 -26.98 30.88
C SER A 455 -8.60 -28.17 30.78
N PHE A 456 -9.19 -28.35 29.62
CA PHE A 456 -10.17 -29.41 29.37
C PHE A 456 -9.97 -30.02 28.00
N ILE A 457 -9.90 -31.33 27.91
CA ILE A 457 -9.84 -32.11 26.68
C ILE A 457 -11.05 -33.02 26.66
N THR A 458 -11.81 -33.00 25.57
CA THR A 458 -12.94 -33.89 25.32
C THR A 458 -12.72 -34.64 24.02
N SER A 459 -13.00 -35.94 23.99
CA SER A 459 -13.05 -36.70 22.74
C SER A 459 -14.32 -37.52 22.66
N GLU A 460 -14.98 -37.49 21.50
CA GLU A 460 -16.16 -38.28 21.23
C GLU A 460 -15.75 -39.67 20.77
N ASP A 461 -16.43 -40.72 21.32
CA ASP A 461 -16.24 -42.11 20.89
C ASP A 461 -17.30 -42.54 19.82
N SER A 462 -17.17 -43.75 19.33
CA SER A 462 -18.07 -44.32 18.32
C SER A 462 -19.53 -44.47 18.77
N LEU A 463 -19.81 -44.46 20.08
CA LEU A 463 -21.13 -44.53 20.68
C LEU A 463 -21.64 -43.15 21.14
N GLN A 464 -20.97 -42.06 20.73
CA GLN A 464 -21.31 -40.68 21.12
C GLN A 464 -21.21 -40.42 22.63
N ASN A 465 -20.36 -41.18 23.33
CA ASN A 465 -19.97 -40.81 24.67
C ASN A 465 -18.77 -39.86 24.60
N TYR A 466 -18.62 -39.01 25.60
CA TYR A 466 -17.56 -38.03 25.69
C TYR A 466 -16.54 -38.43 26.72
N ASN A 467 -15.35 -38.88 26.30
CA ASN A 467 -14.18 -39.04 27.18
C ASN A 467 -13.69 -37.67 27.54
N GLN A 468 -13.43 -37.44 28.83
CA GLN A 468 -13.16 -36.11 29.37
C GLN A 468 -11.91 -36.16 30.26
N VAL A 469 -11.06 -35.18 30.09
CA VAL A 469 -9.90 -34.93 30.96
C VAL A 469 -9.87 -33.46 31.34
N LYS A 470 -9.84 -33.19 32.62
CA LYS A 470 -9.77 -31.85 33.19
C LYS A 470 -8.54 -31.72 34.06
N GLY A 471 -7.95 -30.54 34.09
CA GLY A 471 -6.85 -30.22 35.00
C GLY A 471 -6.65 -28.71 35.11
N ARG A 472 -5.77 -28.28 36.03
CA ARG A 472 -5.40 -26.88 36.10
C ARG A 472 -4.65 -26.46 34.84
N ASP A 473 -3.56 -27.15 34.50
CA ASP A 473 -2.75 -26.91 33.30
C ASP A 473 -2.44 -28.23 32.63
N MET A 474 -2.28 -28.19 31.29
CA MET A 474 -1.88 -29.35 30.49
C MET A 474 -0.75 -29.04 29.54
N VAL A 475 0.09 -30.05 29.26
CA VAL A 475 1.14 -30.00 28.25
C VAL A 475 0.99 -31.19 27.32
N ALA A 476 0.57 -30.94 26.09
CA ALA A 476 0.52 -31.94 25.05
C ALA A 476 1.82 -31.92 24.21
N HIS A 477 2.40 -33.09 24.01
CA HIS A 477 3.62 -33.32 23.25
C HIS A 477 3.24 -33.99 21.92
N PHE A 478 3.78 -33.46 20.83
CA PHE A 478 3.56 -33.94 19.47
C PHE A 478 4.84 -34.50 18.88
N GLN A 479 4.71 -35.48 18.03
CA GLN A 479 5.77 -36.02 17.22
C GLN A 479 5.22 -36.33 15.85
N ASP A 480 5.86 -35.81 14.79
CA ASP A 480 5.42 -35.98 13.40
C ASP A 480 3.95 -35.54 13.18
N GLY A 481 3.56 -34.40 13.78
CA GLY A 481 2.20 -33.83 13.70
C GLY A 481 1.14 -34.60 14.53
N ARG A 482 1.50 -35.67 15.23
CA ARG A 482 0.57 -36.50 16.01
C ARG A 482 0.79 -36.36 17.51
N MET A 483 -0.31 -36.26 18.26
CA MET A 483 -0.26 -36.24 19.71
C MET A 483 0.29 -37.57 20.24
N ARG A 484 1.30 -37.52 21.11
CA ARG A 484 1.93 -38.69 21.74
C ARG A 484 1.68 -38.79 23.21
N ARG A 485 1.65 -37.65 23.91
CA ARG A 485 1.55 -37.63 25.34
C ARG A 485 0.90 -36.32 25.80
N VAL A 486 0.01 -36.40 26.79
CA VAL A 486 -0.50 -35.24 27.51
C VAL A 486 -0.18 -35.42 28.99
N ASN A 487 0.50 -34.42 29.57
CA ASN A 487 0.69 -34.31 31.00
C ASN A 487 -0.37 -33.36 31.55
N VAL A 488 -1.13 -33.79 32.51
CA VAL A 488 -2.10 -32.99 33.26
C VAL A 488 -1.47 -32.65 34.62
N ASN A 489 -1.40 -31.38 34.93
CA ASN A 489 -0.71 -30.90 36.15
C ASN A 489 -1.70 -30.17 37.05
N GLY A 490 -1.96 -30.71 38.19
CA GLY A 490 -2.85 -30.18 39.23
C GLY A 490 -4.34 -30.41 38.96
N ASN A 491 -5.04 -30.91 39.95
CA ASN A 491 -6.49 -31.15 39.95
C ASN A 491 -6.97 -32.00 38.78
N GLY A 492 -6.29 -33.11 38.53
CA GLY A 492 -6.62 -34.01 37.43
C GLY A 492 -7.91 -34.77 37.68
N GLU A 493 -8.88 -34.62 36.82
CA GLU A 493 -10.11 -35.40 36.77
C GLU A 493 -10.27 -36.03 35.41
N SER A 494 -10.76 -37.28 35.34
CA SER A 494 -11.05 -37.93 34.07
C SER A 494 -12.31 -38.79 34.11
N ILE A 495 -12.99 -38.83 32.96
CA ILE A 495 -14.02 -39.78 32.61
C ILE A 495 -13.60 -40.51 31.35
N TYR A 496 -13.57 -41.84 31.40
CA TYR A 496 -13.25 -42.68 30.27
C TYR A 496 -14.27 -43.78 30.10
N PHE A 497 -14.93 -43.84 28.93
CA PHE A 497 -15.88 -44.90 28.57
C PHE A 497 -15.10 -46.06 27.96
N ALA A 498 -15.12 -47.20 28.65
CA ALA A 498 -14.46 -48.41 28.18
C ALA A 498 -15.37 -49.15 27.21
N LEU A 499 -14.87 -49.40 26.00
CA LEU A 499 -15.58 -50.12 24.95
C LEU A 499 -14.92 -51.48 24.70
N GLU A 500 -15.73 -52.50 24.45
CA GLU A 500 -15.29 -53.75 23.86
C GLU A 500 -15.47 -53.68 22.35
N GLY A 501 -14.31 -53.66 21.61
CA GLY A 501 -14.34 -53.21 20.24
C GLY A 501 -14.75 -51.73 20.17
N ASP A 502 -15.39 -51.35 19.09
CA ASP A 502 -15.90 -49.95 18.93
C ASP A 502 -17.46 -49.89 19.10
N SER A 503 -18.09 -50.93 19.66
CA SER A 503 -19.58 -51.08 19.58
C SER A 503 -20.26 -51.44 20.90
N VAL A 504 -19.56 -51.89 21.94
CA VAL A 504 -20.19 -52.30 23.21
C VAL A 504 -19.59 -51.55 24.37
N LEU A 505 -20.40 -50.77 25.11
CA LEU A 505 -20.01 -50.12 26.32
C LEU A 505 -19.85 -51.15 27.48
N THR A 506 -18.66 -51.34 28.00
CA THR A 506 -18.37 -52.24 29.14
C THR A 506 -18.45 -51.51 30.49
N GLY A 507 -18.34 -50.21 30.49
CA GLY A 507 -18.48 -49.37 31.69
C GLY A 507 -17.74 -48.02 31.52
N MET A 508 -17.73 -47.26 32.63
CA MET A 508 -17.09 -45.96 32.67
C MET A 508 -16.13 -45.91 33.86
N ASN A 509 -14.91 -45.49 33.60
CA ASN A 509 -13.93 -45.16 34.63
C ASN A 509 -14.00 -43.68 34.93
N ARG A 510 -14.19 -43.31 36.21
CA ARG A 510 -14.03 -41.94 36.72
C ARG A 510 -12.87 -41.91 37.69
N ALA A 511 -11.94 -41.03 37.47
CA ALA A 511 -10.78 -40.91 38.33
C ALA A 511 -10.48 -39.46 38.70
N VAL A 512 -9.95 -39.24 39.88
CA VAL A 512 -9.46 -37.96 40.42
C VAL A 512 -8.05 -38.19 40.95
N CYS A 513 -7.13 -37.28 40.68
CA CYS A 513 -5.75 -37.32 41.17
C CYS A 513 -5.11 -35.93 41.11
N SER A 514 -3.94 -35.74 41.68
CA SER A 514 -3.23 -34.48 41.53
C SER A 514 -2.73 -34.29 40.09
N ASP A 515 -2.07 -35.32 39.55
CA ASP A 515 -1.47 -35.26 38.21
C ASP A 515 -1.75 -36.56 37.45
N MET A 516 -1.80 -36.49 36.14
CA MET A 516 -1.94 -37.67 35.30
C MET A 516 -1.17 -37.54 33.98
N VAL A 517 -0.89 -38.68 33.36
CA VAL A 517 -0.22 -38.78 32.07
C VAL A 517 -1.06 -39.66 31.15
N LEU A 518 -1.46 -39.09 30.02
CA LEU A 518 -2.12 -39.80 28.95
C LEU A 518 -1.11 -40.09 27.84
N ASN A 519 -1.03 -41.34 27.41
CA ASN A 519 -0.20 -41.74 26.27
C ASN A 519 -1.09 -42.13 25.11
N PHE A 520 -0.72 -41.66 23.91
CA PHE A 520 -1.43 -41.88 22.68
C PHE A 520 -0.59 -42.69 21.69
N ALA A 521 -1.25 -43.55 20.91
CA ALA A 521 -0.70 -44.23 19.77
C ALA A 521 -1.70 -44.11 18.62
N GLU A 522 -1.25 -43.68 17.43
CA GLU A 522 -2.10 -43.50 16.25
C GLU A 522 -3.35 -42.63 16.53
N ASN A 523 -3.16 -41.55 17.27
CA ASN A 523 -4.17 -40.62 17.77
C ASN A 523 -5.25 -41.23 18.68
N LYS A 524 -5.13 -42.53 19.08
CA LYS A 524 -6.00 -43.17 20.07
C LYS A 524 -5.34 -43.21 21.43
N LEU A 525 -6.14 -43.02 22.49
CA LEU A 525 -5.66 -43.13 23.85
C LEU A 525 -5.22 -44.57 24.14
N LYS A 526 -3.95 -44.77 24.48
CA LYS A 526 -3.36 -46.07 24.78
C LYS A 526 -3.39 -46.38 26.27
N SER A 527 -3.05 -45.43 27.11
CA SER A 527 -3.01 -45.61 28.56
C SER A 527 -3.13 -44.28 29.30
N ILE A 528 -3.71 -44.35 30.49
CA ILE A 528 -3.71 -43.25 31.46
C ILE A 528 -2.95 -43.73 32.71
N SER A 529 -1.99 -42.94 33.16
CA SER A 529 -1.29 -43.15 34.43
C SER A 529 -1.72 -42.07 35.40
N PHE A 530 -2.36 -42.45 36.48
CA PHE A 530 -2.77 -41.57 37.56
C PHE A 530 -1.62 -41.45 38.57
N LEU A 531 -1.24 -40.23 38.88
CA LEU A 531 -0.10 -39.90 39.70
C LEU A 531 -0.57 -39.07 40.91
N VAL A 532 0.02 -39.35 42.07
CA VAL A 532 -0.23 -38.63 43.32
C VAL A 532 -1.69 -38.71 43.78
N ASN A 533 -1.93 -39.57 44.78
CA ASN A 533 -3.21 -39.80 45.46
C ASN A 533 -4.37 -40.11 44.51
N PRO A 534 -4.29 -41.14 43.67
CA PRO A 534 -5.36 -41.47 42.75
C PRO A 534 -6.55 -42.10 43.48
N GLU A 535 -7.75 -41.59 43.16
CA GLU A 535 -9.02 -42.22 43.50
C GLU A 535 -9.75 -42.53 42.18
N ALA A 536 -10.13 -43.80 41.98
CA ALA A 536 -10.78 -44.21 40.77
C ALA A 536 -11.97 -45.15 41.08
N LYS A 537 -13.07 -44.96 40.33
CA LYS A 537 -14.25 -45.78 40.39
C LYS A 537 -14.62 -46.27 38.99
N PHE A 538 -14.81 -47.57 38.84
CA PHE A 538 -15.40 -48.13 37.63
C PHE A 538 -16.92 -48.31 37.85
N ILE A 539 -17.75 -47.81 36.92
CA ILE A 539 -19.21 -47.84 37.00
C ILE A 539 -19.70 -48.68 35.82
N PRO A 540 -20.35 -49.84 36.09
CA PRO A 540 -20.98 -50.66 35.01
C PRO A 540 -22.09 -49.92 34.28
N PRO A 541 -22.43 -50.30 33.03
CA PRO A 541 -23.43 -49.58 32.22
C PRO A 541 -24.80 -49.44 32.86
N HIS A 542 -25.23 -50.45 33.63
CA HIS A 542 -26.54 -50.48 34.27
C HIS A 542 -26.63 -49.61 35.54
N GLU A 543 -25.51 -49.21 36.13
CA GLU A 543 -25.43 -48.29 37.26
C GLU A 543 -25.16 -46.86 36.86
N LEU A 544 -24.85 -46.62 35.55
CA LEU A 544 -24.38 -45.33 35.06
C LEU A 544 -25.51 -44.32 34.98
N GLN A 545 -25.48 -43.28 35.83
CA GLN A 545 -26.47 -42.20 35.80
C GLN A 545 -26.03 -41.06 34.86
N ALA A 546 -26.97 -40.21 34.45
CA ALA A 546 -26.70 -39.07 33.59
C ALA A 546 -25.70 -38.05 34.24
N SER A 547 -25.78 -37.90 35.57
CA SER A 547 -24.88 -37.05 36.35
C SER A 547 -23.42 -37.54 36.35
N ASP A 548 -23.19 -38.83 36.20
CA ASP A 548 -21.86 -39.42 36.20
C ASP A 548 -21.09 -39.17 34.92
N ARG A 549 -21.82 -38.96 33.82
CA ARG A 549 -21.28 -38.87 32.44
C ARG A 549 -20.54 -37.57 32.12
N ARG A 550 -20.57 -36.57 33.01
CA ARG A 550 -19.98 -35.25 32.76
C ARG A 550 -19.19 -34.76 33.97
N LEU A 551 -18.02 -34.19 33.69
CA LEU A 551 -17.26 -33.41 34.66
C LEU A 551 -17.84 -32.00 34.73
N GLU A 552 -17.62 -31.33 35.85
CA GLU A 552 -17.94 -29.91 36.00
C GLU A 552 -17.15 -29.06 34.99
N GLY A 553 -17.85 -28.19 34.29
CA GLY A 553 -17.27 -27.36 33.22
C GLY A 553 -17.25 -28.02 31.85
N PHE A 554 -17.85 -29.21 31.69
CA PHE A 554 -18.00 -29.86 30.39
C PHE A 554 -18.83 -28.99 29.43
N ALA A 555 -18.29 -28.73 28.24
CA ALA A 555 -19.01 -28.13 27.12
C ALA A 555 -18.49 -28.75 25.81
N TRP A 556 -19.42 -29.23 24.99
CA TRP A 556 -19.12 -29.68 23.62
C TRP A 556 -19.52 -28.57 22.66
N LEU A 557 -18.55 -27.96 22.00
CA LEU A 557 -18.70 -26.70 21.23
C LEU A 557 -18.60 -26.95 19.71
N GLU A 558 -19.05 -28.10 19.23
CA GLU A 558 -18.93 -28.50 17.82
C GLU A 558 -19.60 -27.48 16.87
N GLU A 559 -20.67 -26.81 17.30
CA GLU A 559 -21.31 -25.74 16.53
C GLU A 559 -20.42 -24.52 16.30
N LEU A 560 -19.37 -24.33 17.09
CA LEU A 560 -18.40 -23.25 16.91
C LEU A 560 -17.20 -23.66 16.06
N ARG A 561 -17.10 -24.94 15.69
CA ARG A 561 -15.99 -25.47 14.91
C ARG A 561 -16.02 -24.91 13.50
N PRO A 562 -15.02 -24.10 13.09
CA PRO A 562 -15.07 -23.44 11.81
C PRO A 562 -14.83 -24.41 10.65
N ASP A 563 -15.64 -24.32 9.60
CA ASP A 563 -15.34 -24.97 8.34
C ASP A 563 -14.53 -24.06 7.39
N LYS A 564 -13.96 -24.63 6.34
CA LYS A 564 -13.18 -23.89 5.35
C LYS A 564 -13.99 -22.78 4.67
N LYS A 565 -15.25 -23.02 4.36
CA LYS A 565 -16.13 -22.06 3.67
C LYS A 565 -16.39 -20.87 4.56
N GLU A 566 -16.63 -21.11 5.86
CA GLU A 566 -16.88 -20.08 6.85
C GLU A 566 -15.63 -19.18 7.05
N VAL A 567 -14.43 -19.78 7.13
CA VAL A 567 -13.18 -19.01 7.26
C VAL A 567 -12.92 -18.14 6.02
N LEU A 568 -13.25 -18.64 4.83
CA LEU A 568 -13.07 -17.92 3.57
C LEU A 568 -14.22 -16.98 3.21
N ALA A 569 -15.38 -17.10 3.89
CA ALA A 569 -16.57 -16.29 3.58
C ALA A 569 -16.31 -14.79 3.83
N PRO A 570 -16.83 -13.91 2.96
CA PRO A 570 -16.82 -12.48 3.23
C PRO A 570 -17.61 -12.18 4.51
N ARG A 571 -16.98 -11.55 5.48
CA ARG A 571 -17.64 -11.05 6.68
C ARG A 571 -18.22 -9.66 6.41
N VAL A 572 -19.31 -9.29 7.10
CA VAL A 572 -19.84 -7.92 7.02
C VAL A 572 -18.76 -6.94 7.51
N PRO A 573 -18.40 -5.91 6.74
CA PRO A 573 -17.33 -4.98 7.14
C PRO A 573 -17.71 -4.30 8.45
N VAL A 574 -16.92 -4.48 9.48
CA VAL A 574 -17.00 -3.66 10.69
C VAL A 574 -16.57 -2.24 10.29
N LYS A 575 -17.48 -1.25 10.39
CA LYS A 575 -17.13 0.15 10.18
C LYS A 575 -15.94 0.50 11.07
N GLU A 576 -14.89 1.09 10.48
CA GLU A 576 -13.80 1.66 11.29
C GLU A 576 -14.41 2.55 12.40
N PRO A 577 -14.01 2.37 13.66
CA PRO A 577 -14.41 3.29 14.70
C PRO A 577 -13.94 4.69 14.30
N THR A 578 -14.88 5.59 14.07
CA THR A 578 -14.60 6.99 13.78
C THR A 578 -13.77 7.55 14.93
N PRO A 579 -12.60 8.17 14.68
CA PRO A 579 -11.82 8.78 15.76
C PRO A 579 -12.73 9.76 16.52
N PRO A 580 -12.68 9.79 17.86
CA PRO A 580 -13.50 10.73 18.62
C PRO A 580 -13.24 12.14 18.10
N ALA A 581 -14.31 12.84 17.72
CA ALA A 581 -14.24 14.23 17.28
C ALA A 581 -13.49 15.02 18.34
N LYS A 582 -12.39 15.70 17.94
CA LYS A 582 -11.66 16.60 18.84
C LYS A 582 -12.68 17.55 19.46
N ALA A 583 -12.85 17.47 20.78
CA ALA A 583 -13.73 18.33 21.53
C ALA A 583 -13.43 19.79 21.15
N ALA A 584 -14.41 20.47 20.57
CA ALA A 584 -14.34 21.88 20.27
C ALA A 584 -14.12 22.65 21.59
N LYS A 585 -13.07 23.46 21.64
CA LYS A 585 -12.82 24.35 22.77
C LYS A 585 -14.05 25.26 22.97
N PRO A 586 -14.54 25.43 24.21
CA PRO A 586 -15.68 26.31 24.46
C PRO A 586 -15.30 27.76 24.15
N THR A 587 -15.96 28.35 23.17
CA THR A 587 -15.90 29.77 22.88
C THR A 587 -16.58 30.53 24.03
N LYS A 588 -15.83 31.39 24.70
CA LYS A 588 -16.33 32.35 25.69
C LYS A 588 -17.35 33.29 25.00
N GLY A 589 -18.63 33.08 25.27
CA GLY A 589 -19.70 33.98 24.86
C GLY A 589 -19.63 35.27 25.66
N LYS A 590 -19.62 36.42 24.96
CA LYS A 590 -19.85 37.77 25.51
C LYS A 590 -21.31 37.90 25.93
N ALA A 591 -21.52 38.29 27.16
CA ALA A 591 -22.81 38.76 27.67
C ALA A 591 -23.22 40.06 26.99
N SER A 592 -24.43 40.11 26.45
CA SER A 592 -25.17 41.38 26.28
C SER A 592 -26.59 41.14 26.76
N GLY A 593 -26.96 41.88 27.79
CA GLY A 593 -28.31 41.88 28.32
C GLY A 593 -29.28 42.70 27.46
N THR A 594 -30.56 42.35 27.48
CA THR A 594 -31.64 43.34 27.62
C THR A 594 -33.01 42.65 27.72
N LYS A 595 -33.68 42.89 28.87
CA LYS A 595 -35.08 43.20 29.17
C LYS A 595 -36.26 42.42 28.56
N SER A 596 -36.97 41.80 29.50
CA SER A 596 -38.43 41.98 29.85
C SER A 596 -39.52 41.64 28.83
N GLY A 597 -40.39 40.74 29.24
CA GLY A 597 -41.71 40.52 28.63
C GLY A 597 -42.46 39.39 29.34
N GLN A 598 -43.30 39.76 30.29
CA GLN A 598 -44.27 38.90 30.98
C GLN A 598 -45.42 38.46 30.05
N SER A 599 -45.87 37.20 30.14
CA SER A 599 -47.32 36.89 30.31
C SER A 599 -47.55 35.43 30.66
N LYS A 600 -48.09 35.22 31.73
CA LYS A 600 -49.21 34.45 32.32
C LYS A 600 -49.74 33.25 31.48
N GLY A 601 -49.78 32.14 32.17
CA GLY A 601 -51.07 31.46 32.29
C GLY A 601 -51.10 29.93 31.90
N LYS A 602 -51.28 29.13 32.96
CA LYS A 602 -52.15 27.98 33.21
C LYS A 602 -51.43 26.59 33.30
N LYS A 603 -51.42 26.17 34.55
CA LYS A 603 -51.53 24.78 35.03
C LYS A 603 -53.01 24.31 34.81
N PRO A 604 -53.39 22.99 34.88
CA PRO A 604 -52.93 21.95 35.82
C PRO A 604 -52.86 20.52 35.29
N ALA A 605 -52.26 19.72 36.03
CA ALA A 605 -52.60 18.56 36.88
C ALA A 605 -52.23 17.18 36.37
N ALA A 606 -51.42 16.53 37.12
CA ALA A 606 -51.57 15.33 37.95
C ALA A 606 -51.55 13.97 37.23
N GLY A 607 -50.70 13.10 37.77
CA GLY A 607 -50.73 11.67 37.53
C GLY A 607 -49.44 10.96 37.98
N ALA A 608 -49.46 10.59 39.26
CA ALA A 608 -48.45 9.84 39.95
C ALA A 608 -48.30 8.39 39.43
N ALA A 609 -47.09 7.82 39.50
CA ALA A 609 -46.80 6.56 40.19
C ALA A 609 -45.33 6.13 39.97
N LYS A 610 -44.61 6.09 41.08
CA LYS A 610 -43.47 5.16 41.28
C LYS A 610 -44.02 3.76 41.58
N PRO A 611 -43.29 2.70 41.34
CA PRO A 611 -42.70 2.03 42.49
C PRO A 611 -41.25 1.52 42.33
N THR A 612 -40.75 1.27 43.48
CA THR A 612 -39.48 0.87 44.07
C THR A 612 -39.01 -0.57 43.71
N PRO A 613 -37.77 -0.95 44.10
CA PRO A 613 -36.99 -2.07 43.54
C PRO A 613 -37.16 -3.36 44.35
N VAL A 614 -36.80 -4.52 43.75
CA VAL A 614 -36.56 -5.76 44.48
C VAL A 614 -35.21 -6.33 44.08
N ARG A 615 -34.45 -6.59 45.12
CA ARG A 615 -33.27 -7.45 45.24
C ARG A 615 -33.58 -8.90 44.84
N GLN A 616 -32.76 -9.56 44.14
CA GLN A 616 -31.94 -10.72 44.55
C GLN A 616 -30.97 -11.07 43.43
#